data_f67531be3d48b6a2026bdfa24a877808
#
_entry.id   f67531be3d48b6a2026bdfa24a877808
#
_cell.length_a   1.000
_cell.length_b   1.000
_cell.length_c   1.000
_cell.angle_alpha   90.00
_cell.angle_beta   90.00
_cell.angle_gamma   90.00
#
_symmetry.space_group_name_H-M   'P 1'
#
loop_
_entity.id
_entity.type
_entity.pdbx_description
1 polymer ?
#
loop_
_entity_poly.entity_id
_entity_poly.type
_entity_poly.pdbx_seq_one_letter_code
_entity_poly.pdbx_strand_id
1 'polypeptide(L)'
;MRTVELLIDEEQDDFGVEAISLVKFPAIEENFVYFNKDQKLTMAKVDEDKRLLVGPALIPEKMIPRFDEMKEEEFEVYFSKETVQQAAELFMRQKRNDEYTVEHQAKVDGLSIFESWIVADADRDKAAVYGFNVPVGTWMVSVRVHNGDVWSDVKDKKYRGFSIEGYFIDKLIKMEDVTVETIAAAVRDVLEPVSFLDGKPLFGTPLEANLMAEALGCEGHHKHEINGEVMYMPCRTHAELDPLLANE
;
A
#
# COMPACT_ATOMS: atom_id res chain seq x y z
N MET A 1 11.07 10.28 6.05
CA MET A 1 9.65 9.95 6.27
C MET A 1 9.43 8.57 5.69
N ARG A 2 8.82 7.65 6.43
CA ARG A 2 8.59 6.27 5.97
C ARG A 2 7.52 6.28 4.88
N THR A 3 7.75 5.55 3.78
CA THR A 3 6.80 5.38 2.69
C THR A 3 6.39 3.91 2.61
N VAL A 4 5.10 3.63 2.48
CA VAL A 4 4.55 2.28 2.48
C VAL A 4 3.66 2.09 1.26
N GLU A 5 3.93 1.05 0.47
CA GLU A 5 3.01 0.63 -0.58
C GLU A 5 1.86 -0.17 0.05
N LEU A 6 0.64 0.16 -0.34
CA LEU A 6 -0.54 -0.59 0.06
C LEU A 6 -0.89 -1.64 -0.99
N LEU A 7 -1.16 -2.86 -0.53
CA LEU A 7 -1.51 -4.02 -1.36
C LEU A 7 -2.91 -4.53 -1.03
N ILE A 8 -3.48 -5.28 -1.97
CA ILE A 8 -4.71 -6.05 -1.77
C ILE A 8 -4.32 -7.53 -1.64
N ASP A 9 -4.84 -8.18 -0.60
CA ASP A 9 -4.79 -9.63 -0.48
C ASP A 9 -6.05 -10.23 -1.11
N GLU A 10 -5.90 -10.84 -2.28
CA GLU A 10 -7.03 -11.44 -3.00
C GLU A 10 -7.55 -12.73 -2.37
N GLU A 11 -6.81 -13.33 -1.43
CA GLU A 11 -7.23 -14.53 -0.72
C GLU A 11 -8.23 -14.23 0.40
N GLN A 12 -8.39 -12.95 0.76
CA GLN A 12 -9.32 -12.50 1.79
C GLN A 12 -10.43 -11.63 1.18
N ASP A 13 -11.66 -12.08 1.30
CA ASP A 13 -12.85 -11.42 0.72
C ASP A 13 -13.09 -10.00 1.24
N ASP A 14 -12.51 -9.64 2.39
CA ASP A 14 -12.71 -8.35 3.06
C ASP A 14 -11.69 -7.27 2.65
N PHE A 15 -10.69 -7.61 1.83
CA PHE A 15 -9.68 -6.64 1.37
C PHE A 15 -10.11 -5.88 0.10
N GLY A 16 -9.51 -4.72 -0.07
CA GLY A 16 -9.77 -3.81 -1.19
C GLY A 16 -10.69 -2.65 -0.81
N VAL A 17 -11.25 -2.00 -1.82
CA VAL A 17 -12.14 -0.84 -1.63
C VAL A 17 -13.54 -1.33 -1.27
N GLU A 18 -14.06 -0.90 -0.13
CA GLU A 18 -15.41 -1.22 0.34
C GLU A 18 -16.45 -0.19 -0.09
N ALA A 19 -16.06 1.09 -0.06
CA ALA A 19 -16.95 2.19 -0.44
C ALA A 19 -16.16 3.34 -1.07
N ILE A 20 -16.87 4.16 -1.83
CA ILE A 20 -16.37 5.44 -2.32
C ILE A 20 -17.04 6.55 -1.51
N SER A 21 -16.24 7.42 -0.89
CA SER A 21 -16.71 8.56 -0.12
C SER A 21 -16.71 9.84 -0.94
N LEU A 22 -17.77 10.64 -0.80
CA LEU A 22 -17.75 12.02 -1.27
C LEU A 22 -17.19 12.90 -0.15
N VAL A 23 -16.13 13.61 -0.45
CA VAL A 23 -15.39 14.41 0.53
C VAL A 23 -15.13 15.83 0.07
N LYS A 24 -14.97 16.72 1.04
CA LYS A 24 -14.58 18.11 0.77
C LYS A 24 -13.11 18.23 0.39
N PHE A 25 -12.26 17.41 1.01
CA PHE A 25 -10.82 17.38 0.81
C PHE A 25 -10.37 15.96 0.46
N PRO A 26 -10.34 15.60 -0.84
CA PRO A 26 -9.90 14.28 -1.25
C PRO A 26 -8.41 14.06 -0.93
N ALA A 27 -8.10 12.87 -0.39
CA ALA A 27 -6.73 12.51 -0.04
C ALA A 27 -5.77 12.49 -1.24
N ILE A 28 -6.29 12.27 -2.44
CA ILE A 28 -5.54 12.33 -3.70
C ILE A 28 -5.44 13.74 -4.29
N GLU A 29 -5.95 14.78 -3.60
CA GLU A 29 -5.91 16.21 -3.96
C GLU A 29 -6.51 16.56 -5.33
N GLU A 30 -7.30 15.66 -5.91
CA GLU A 30 -8.01 15.88 -7.18
C GLU A 30 -9.51 15.98 -6.96
N ASN A 31 -10.11 17.02 -7.55
CA ASN A 31 -11.55 17.22 -7.46
C ASN A 31 -12.27 16.49 -8.60
N PHE A 32 -13.52 16.09 -8.37
CA PHE A 32 -14.37 15.64 -9.46
C PHE A 32 -14.95 16.82 -10.24
N VAL A 33 -15.33 16.58 -11.48
CA VAL A 33 -16.18 17.48 -12.26
C VAL A 33 -17.63 17.00 -12.18
N TYR A 34 -18.56 17.94 -12.17
CA TYR A 34 -20.00 17.62 -12.23
C TYR A 34 -20.65 18.34 -13.40
N PHE A 35 -21.66 17.72 -13.96
CA PHE A 35 -22.38 18.22 -15.13
C PHE A 35 -23.73 18.75 -14.71
N ASN A 36 -23.92 20.06 -14.93
CA ASN A 36 -25.19 20.75 -14.78
C ASN A 36 -25.52 21.54 -16.06
N LYS A 37 -26.70 22.18 -16.08
CA LYS A 37 -27.20 22.95 -17.24
C LYS A 37 -26.28 24.07 -17.73
N ASP A 38 -25.43 24.60 -16.87
CA ASP A 38 -24.67 25.83 -17.12
C ASP A 38 -23.24 25.56 -17.61
N GLN A 39 -22.77 24.33 -17.54
CA GLN A 39 -21.43 23.94 -18.02
C GLN A 39 -21.48 23.53 -19.49
N LYS A 40 -21.03 24.47 -20.36
CA LYS A 40 -20.75 24.22 -21.77
C LYS A 40 -19.44 23.44 -21.92
N LEU A 41 -19.49 22.13 -21.73
CA LEU A 41 -18.55 21.28 -22.43
C LEU A 41 -18.97 21.21 -23.90
N THR A 42 -18.09 21.50 -24.84
CA THR A 42 -18.32 21.57 -26.27
C THR A 42 -18.51 20.17 -26.86
N MET A 43 -19.39 19.36 -26.35
CA MET A 43 -19.83 18.12 -26.92
C MET A 43 -21.33 18.00 -26.80
N ALA A 44 -22.00 18.01 -27.96
CA ALA A 44 -23.40 17.71 -28.27
C ALA A 44 -24.40 17.90 -27.11
N LYS A 45 -25.41 18.76 -27.36
CA LYS A 45 -26.60 18.97 -26.55
C LYS A 45 -26.89 17.79 -25.63
N VAL A 46 -26.53 17.91 -24.39
CA VAL A 46 -26.86 16.93 -23.38
C VAL A 46 -27.98 17.48 -22.53
N ASP A 47 -29.07 16.76 -22.55
CA ASP A 47 -30.26 17.00 -21.78
C ASP A 47 -29.98 17.26 -20.31
N GLU A 48 -30.77 18.16 -19.81
CA GLU A 48 -31.05 18.54 -18.42
C GLU A 48 -30.46 17.68 -17.29
N ASP A 49 -29.54 18.32 -16.56
CA ASP A 49 -29.07 17.92 -15.21
C ASP A 49 -28.81 16.41 -15.04
N LYS A 50 -27.79 15.88 -15.73
CA LYS A 50 -27.47 14.44 -15.69
C LYS A 50 -27.10 13.95 -14.30
N ARG A 51 -26.84 14.85 -13.35
CA ARG A 51 -26.39 14.53 -12.00
C ARG A 51 -25.25 13.51 -11.99
N LEU A 52 -24.27 13.72 -12.85
CA LEU A 52 -23.07 12.91 -12.95
C LEU A 52 -21.89 13.63 -12.33
N LEU A 53 -21.15 12.92 -11.51
CA LEU A 53 -19.85 13.28 -11.01
C LEU A 53 -18.83 12.42 -11.74
N VAL A 54 -17.77 13.02 -12.23
CA VAL A 54 -16.64 12.30 -12.86
C VAL A 54 -15.36 12.71 -12.16
N GLY A 55 -14.57 11.75 -11.75
CA GLY A 55 -13.30 12.02 -11.08
C GLY A 55 -12.48 10.76 -10.81
N PRO A 56 -11.24 10.92 -10.39
CA PRO A 56 -10.42 9.81 -9.97
C PRO A 56 -10.88 9.27 -8.61
N ALA A 57 -10.92 7.95 -8.49
CA ALA A 57 -11.10 7.22 -7.23
C ALA A 57 -9.73 6.89 -6.60
N LEU A 58 -8.76 6.46 -7.42
CA LEU A 58 -7.37 6.23 -7.03
C LEU A 58 -6.41 6.69 -8.12
N ILE A 59 -5.31 7.31 -7.70
CA ILE A 59 -4.20 7.71 -8.56
C ILE A 59 -2.97 6.89 -8.17
N PRO A 60 -2.35 6.15 -9.09
CA PRO A 60 -1.17 5.36 -8.78
C PRO A 60 0.02 6.27 -8.43
N GLU A 61 0.90 5.77 -7.57
CA GLU A 61 2.13 6.44 -7.11
C GLU A 61 1.91 7.81 -6.42
N LYS A 62 0.65 8.18 -6.17
CA LYS A 62 0.32 9.40 -5.43
C LYS A 62 0.55 9.16 -3.94
N MET A 63 1.44 9.95 -3.34
CA MET A 63 1.72 9.91 -1.91
C MET A 63 0.55 10.47 -1.12
N ILE A 64 0.07 9.72 -0.16
CA ILE A 64 -1.05 10.05 0.71
C ILE A 64 -0.55 10.09 2.15
N PRO A 65 -0.53 11.25 2.80
CA PRO A 65 -0.06 11.36 4.17
C PRO A 65 -0.97 10.59 5.14
N ARG A 66 -0.34 9.94 6.11
CA ARG A 66 -0.97 9.22 7.22
C ARG A 66 -0.25 9.52 8.52
N PHE A 67 -0.94 9.30 9.61
CA PHE A 67 -0.39 9.45 10.96
C PHE A 67 -0.55 8.14 11.73
N ASP A 68 0.54 7.62 12.27
CA ASP A 68 0.57 6.44 13.13
C ASP A 68 0.41 6.90 14.59
N GLU A 69 -0.79 6.74 15.15
CA GLU A 69 -1.11 7.18 16.54
C GLU A 69 -0.29 6.44 17.59
N MET A 70 0.12 5.19 17.32
CA MET A 70 0.89 4.39 18.29
C MET A 70 2.35 4.80 18.35
N LYS A 71 2.90 5.28 17.26
CA LYS A 71 4.30 5.72 17.16
C LYS A 71 4.45 7.23 17.16
N GLU A 72 3.33 7.98 17.10
CA GLU A 72 3.30 9.43 16.96
C GLU A 72 4.15 9.93 15.77
N GLU A 73 4.13 9.19 14.64
CA GLU A 73 4.92 9.48 13.45
C GLU A 73 4.04 9.71 12.23
N GLU A 74 4.43 10.69 11.41
CA GLU A 74 3.89 10.86 10.05
C GLU A 74 4.58 9.90 9.08
N PHE A 75 3.79 9.28 8.22
CA PHE A 75 4.28 8.45 7.12
C PHE A 75 3.42 8.66 5.87
N GLU A 76 3.87 8.16 4.75
CA GLU A 76 3.14 8.23 3.49
C GLU A 76 2.78 6.84 3.00
N VAL A 77 1.60 6.72 2.40
CA VAL A 77 1.19 5.52 1.70
C VAL A 77 0.92 5.81 0.23
N TYR A 78 1.08 4.82 -0.63
CA TYR A 78 0.74 4.90 -2.04
C TYR A 78 0.24 3.54 -2.55
N PHE A 79 -0.34 3.56 -3.74
CA PHE A 79 -0.79 2.37 -4.46
C PHE A 79 -0.02 2.27 -5.76
N SER A 80 0.51 1.10 -6.10
CA SER A 80 1.07 0.85 -7.43
C SER A 80 -0.02 0.82 -8.50
N LYS A 81 0.35 0.88 -9.77
CA LYS A 81 -0.60 0.76 -10.90
C LYS A 81 -1.35 -0.56 -10.86
N GLU A 82 -0.65 -1.63 -10.51
CA GLU A 82 -1.17 -2.98 -10.36
C GLU A 82 -2.23 -3.03 -9.27
N THR A 83 -1.93 -2.45 -8.10
CA THR A 83 -2.87 -2.40 -6.97
C THR A 83 -4.10 -1.54 -7.29
N VAL A 84 -3.92 -0.41 -7.99
CA VAL A 84 -5.05 0.43 -8.43
C VAL A 84 -5.97 -0.35 -9.38
N GLN A 85 -5.41 -1.10 -10.33
CA GLN A 85 -6.19 -1.94 -11.24
C GLN A 85 -6.93 -3.05 -10.49
N GLN A 86 -6.25 -3.77 -9.59
CA GLN A 86 -6.86 -4.80 -8.75
C GLN A 86 -8.00 -4.23 -7.89
N ALA A 87 -7.80 -3.04 -7.30
CA ALA A 87 -8.84 -2.35 -6.51
C ALA A 87 -10.11 -2.09 -7.33
N ALA A 88 -9.95 -1.58 -8.56
CA ALA A 88 -11.05 -1.29 -9.46
C ALA A 88 -11.81 -2.56 -9.88
N GLU A 89 -11.09 -3.61 -10.25
CA GLU A 89 -11.66 -4.89 -10.65
C GLU A 89 -12.40 -5.56 -9.49
N LEU A 90 -11.78 -5.59 -8.31
CA LEU A 90 -12.34 -6.22 -7.12
C LEU A 90 -13.62 -5.50 -6.65
N PHE A 91 -13.61 -4.17 -6.65
CA PHE A 91 -14.77 -3.35 -6.30
C PHE A 91 -15.99 -3.68 -7.18
N MET A 92 -15.78 -3.82 -8.48
CA MET A 92 -16.84 -4.19 -9.40
C MET A 92 -17.26 -5.68 -9.26
N ARG A 93 -16.30 -6.59 -9.10
CA ARG A 93 -16.54 -8.03 -8.90
C ARG A 93 -17.35 -8.32 -7.64
N GLN A 94 -17.08 -7.59 -6.56
CA GLN A 94 -17.80 -7.68 -5.28
C GLN A 94 -19.14 -6.93 -5.27
N LYS A 95 -19.54 -6.33 -6.41
CA LYS A 95 -20.83 -5.61 -6.57
C LYS A 95 -21.00 -4.44 -5.59
N ARG A 96 -19.91 -3.76 -5.27
CA ARG A 96 -19.91 -2.58 -4.39
C ARG A 96 -20.20 -1.27 -5.13
N ASN A 97 -20.76 -1.34 -6.31
CA ASN A 97 -21.00 -0.21 -7.22
C ASN A 97 -22.06 0.80 -6.73
N ASP A 98 -22.72 0.52 -5.64
CA ASP A 98 -23.70 1.37 -4.94
C ASP A 98 -23.35 1.63 -3.46
N GLU A 99 -22.13 1.23 -3.04
CA GLU A 99 -21.63 1.48 -1.69
C GLU A 99 -20.93 2.85 -1.61
N TYR A 100 -21.62 3.81 -0.97
CA TYR A 100 -21.15 5.18 -0.84
C TYR A 100 -21.27 5.70 0.57
N THR A 101 -20.32 6.59 0.94
CA THR A 101 -20.37 7.34 2.19
C THR A 101 -20.14 8.84 1.92
N VAL A 102 -20.31 9.65 2.95
CA VAL A 102 -19.95 11.07 2.96
C VAL A 102 -19.01 11.34 4.11
N GLU A 103 -17.89 12.03 3.82
CA GLU A 103 -16.84 12.37 4.79
C GLU A 103 -16.35 11.14 5.61
N HIS A 104 -16.37 9.93 5.05
CA HIS A 104 -16.00 8.67 5.73
C HIS A 104 -16.80 8.38 7.01
N GLN A 105 -17.98 8.96 7.17
CA GLN A 105 -18.74 8.88 8.42
C GLN A 105 -20.12 8.25 8.27
N ALA A 106 -20.83 8.59 7.21
CA ALA A 106 -22.22 8.18 7.06
C ALA A 106 -22.46 7.53 5.71
N LYS A 107 -23.05 6.35 5.71
CA LYS A 107 -23.54 5.71 4.48
C LYS A 107 -24.61 6.58 3.83
N VAL A 108 -24.56 6.68 2.52
CA VAL A 108 -25.50 7.45 1.72
C VAL A 108 -26.02 6.61 0.55
N ASP A 109 -27.34 6.58 0.40
CA ASP A 109 -28.02 5.87 -0.67
C ASP A 109 -28.33 6.78 -1.87
N GLY A 110 -28.63 6.16 -3.00
CA GLY A 110 -29.01 6.87 -4.21
C GLY A 110 -27.84 7.40 -5.02
N LEU A 111 -26.69 6.77 -4.91
CA LEU A 111 -25.54 6.94 -5.80
C LEU A 111 -25.23 5.60 -6.44
N SER A 112 -24.76 5.62 -7.67
CA SER A 112 -24.31 4.41 -8.36
C SER A 112 -23.24 4.72 -9.38
N ILE A 113 -22.26 3.80 -9.53
CA ILE A 113 -21.30 3.88 -10.63
C ILE A 113 -22.04 3.73 -11.95
N PHE A 114 -21.83 4.71 -12.82
CA PHE A 114 -22.29 4.70 -14.21
C PHE A 114 -21.18 4.21 -15.16
N GLU A 115 -19.95 4.56 -14.86
CA GLU A 115 -18.76 4.09 -15.56
C GLU A 115 -17.59 3.94 -14.58
N SER A 116 -16.76 2.94 -14.85
CA SER A 116 -15.50 2.67 -14.14
C SER A 116 -14.44 2.28 -15.18
N TRP A 117 -13.27 2.95 -15.17
CA TRP A 117 -12.21 2.64 -16.14
C TRP A 117 -10.84 2.99 -15.59
N ILE A 118 -9.81 2.35 -16.16
CA ILE A 118 -8.41 2.68 -15.91
C ILE A 118 -7.90 3.54 -17.07
N VAL A 119 -7.24 4.64 -16.76
CA VAL A 119 -6.63 5.53 -17.75
C VAL A 119 -5.53 4.78 -18.50
N ALA A 120 -5.70 4.61 -19.80
CA ALA A 120 -4.74 3.90 -20.65
C ALA A 120 -3.77 4.83 -21.40
N ASP A 121 -4.17 6.09 -21.64
CA ASP A 121 -3.38 7.11 -22.35
C ASP A 121 -3.70 8.47 -21.73
N ALA A 122 -2.72 9.11 -21.10
CA ALA A 122 -2.95 10.35 -20.36
C ALA A 122 -3.46 11.51 -21.23
N ASP A 123 -3.14 11.54 -22.52
CA ASP A 123 -3.47 12.63 -23.42
C ASP A 123 -4.77 12.40 -24.23
N ARG A 124 -5.13 11.13 -24.47
CA ARG A 124 -6.23 10.75 -25.36
C ARG A 124 -7.38 10.07 -24.64
N ASP A 125 -7.19 9.75 -23.37
CA ASP A 125 -8.23 9.14 -22.56
C ASP A 125 -9.40 10.11 -22.36
N LYS A 126 -10.55 9.53 -22.03
CA LYS A 126 -11.75 10.25 -21.64
C LYS A 126 -11.50 11.20 -20.47
N ALA A 127 -10.59 10.84 -19.55
CA ALA A 127 -10.18 11.71 -18.44
C ALA A 127 -9.64 13.05 -18.94
N ALA A 128 -8.76 13.04 -19.97
CA ALA A 128 -8.24 14.27 -20.56
C ALA A 128 -9.34 15.11 -21.24
N VAL A 129 -10.35 14.47 -21.86
CA VAL A 129 -11.52 15.17 -22.42
C VAL A 129 -12.31 15.89 -21.34
N TYR A 130 -12.36 15.36 -20.12
CA TYR A 130 -13.00 16.00 -18.97
C TYR A 130 -12.10 17.03 -18.25
N GLY A 131 -10.87 17.22 -18.75
CA GLY A 131 -9.93 18.21 -18.22
C GLY A 131 -9.05 17.72 -17.08
N PHE A 132 -9.01 16.41 -16.85
CA PHE A 132 -8.10 15.83 -15.86
C PHE A 132 -6.71 15.62 -16.46
N ASN A 133 -5.69 15.95 -15.66
CA ASN A 133 -4.29 15.66 -15.96
C ASN A 133 -3.80 14.58 -14.98
N VAL A 134 -4.17 13.34 -15.23
CA VAL A 134 -3.86 12.19 -14.36
C VAL A 134 -2.98 11.18 -15.09
N PRO A 135 -2.10 10.46 -14.38
CA PRO A 135 -1.21 9.48 -15.00
C PRO A 135 -1.96 8.24 -15.51
N VAL A 136 -1.32 7.53 -16.43
CA VAL A 136 -1.75 6.18 -16.86
C VAL A 136 -1.79 5.25 -15.66
N GLY A 137 -2.85 4.45 -15.56
CA GLY A 137 -3.12 3.57 -14.43
C GLY A 137 -4.07 4.17 -13.39
N THR A 138 -4.49 5.44 -13.53
CA THR A 138 -5.50 6.05 -12.65
C THR A 138 -6.84 5.36 -12.80
N TRP A 139 -7.46 5.01 -11.69
CA TRP A 139 -8.85 4.54 -11.67
C TRP A 139 -9.80 5.71 -11.64
N MET A 140 -10.58 5.87 -12.70
CA MET A 140 -11.59 6.89 -12.88
C MET A 140 -12.99 6.30 -12.72
N VAL A 141 -13.89 7.08 -12.14
CA VAL A 141 -15.31 6.72 -12.01
C VAL A 141 -16.22 7.85 -12.49
N SER A 142 -17.35 7.46 -13.09
CA SER A 142 -18.52 8.32 -13.27
C SER A 142 -19.61 7.83 -12.33
N VAL A 143 -20.10 8.70 -11.47
CA VAL A 143 -21.11 8.38 -10.45
C VAL A 143 -22.38 9.14 -10.73
N ARG A 144 -23.51 8.42 -10.85
CA ARG A 144 -24.85 8.99 -10.93
C ARG A 144 -25.37 9.29 -9.55
N VAL A 145 -25.83 10.53 -9.31
CA VAL A 145 -26.42 10.96 -8.04
C VAL A 145 -27.93 11.08 -8.19
N HIS A 146 -28.66 10.09 -7.70
CA HIS A 146 -30.13 10.11 -7.66
C HIS A 146 -30.64 10.86 -6.42
N ASN A 147 -29.85 10.89 -5.34
CA ASN A 147 -30.15 11.58 -4.09
C ASN A 147 -30.13 13.09 -4.28
N GLY A 148 -31.27 13.75 -4.05
CA GLY A 148 -31.43 15.20 -4.28
C GLY A 148 -30.65 16.06 -3.29
N ASP A 149 -30.53 15.62 -2.04
CA ASP A 149 -29.84 16.35 -0.98
C ASP A 149 -28.32 16.31 -1.23
N VAL A 150 -27.78 15.14 -1.55
CA VAL A 150 -26.38 14.98 -1.94
C VAL A 150 -26.05 15.83 -3.18
N TRP A 151 -26.97 15.85 -4.18
CA TRP A 151 -26.77 16.68 -5.36
C TRP A 151 -26.77 18.19 -5.04
N SER A 152 -27.61 18.64 -4.11
CA SER A 152 -27.58 20.02 -3.62
C SER A 152 -26.23 20.34 -2.94
N ASP A 153 -25.78 19.45 -2.05
CA ASP A 153 -24.50 19.58 -1.35
C ASP A 153 -23.30 19.65 -2.32
N VAL A 154 -23.33 18.87 -3.41
CA VAL A 154 -22.32 18.94 -4.48
C VAL A 154 -22.33 20.30 -5.18
N LYS A 155 -23.52 20.82 -5.54
CA LYS A 155 -23.64 22.14 -6.18
C LYS A 155 -23.14 23.25 -5.26
N ASP A 156 -23.38 23.13 -3.97
CA ASP A 156 -22.92 24.05 -2.93
C ASP A 156 -21.43 23.88 -2.59
N LYS A 157 -20.73 22.96 -3.31
CA LYS A 157 -19.30 22.63 -3.13
C LYS A 157 -18.96 22.11 -1.72
N LYS A 158 -19.91 21.50 -1.04
CA LYS A 158 -19.68 20.83 0.22
C LYS A 158 -18.81 19.59 0.00
N TYR A 159 -19.08 18.85 -1.07
CA TYR A 159 -18.22 17.75 -1.53
C TYR A 159 -17.53 18.13 -2.83
N ARG A 160 -16.27 17.79 -2.99
CA ARG A 160 -15.44 18.22 -4.14
C ARG A 160 -14.75 17.08 -4.86
N GLY A 161 -14.49 15.94 -4.18
CA GLY A 161 -13.77 14.82 -4.74
C GLY A 161 -14.24 13.50 -4.17
N PHE A 162 -13.66 12.44 -4.71
CA PHE A 162 -13.81 11.09 -4.20
C PHE A 162 -12.64 10.74 -3.29
N SER A 163 -12.90 9.90 -2.30
CA SER A 163 -11.93 9.20 -1.52
C SER A 163 -12.40 7.76 -1.36
N ILE A 164 -11.49 6.82 -1.15
CA ILE A 164 -11.84 5.42 -0.97
C ILE A 164 -11.82 5.04 0.50
N GLU A 165 -12.66 4.09 0.85
CA GLU A 165 -12.64 3.36 2.12
C GLU A 165 -12.39 1.89 1.82
N GLY A 166 -11.58 1.23 2.67
CA GLY A 166 -11.30 -0.19 2.49
C GLY A 166 -10.11 -0.66 3.31
N TYR A 167 -9.87 -1.95 3.24
CA TYR A 167 -8.77 -2.61 3.94
C TYR A 167 -7.66 -2.97 2.94
N PHE A 168 -6.44 -2.58 3.31
CA PHE A 168 -5.24 -2.82 2.52
C PHE A 168 -4.14 -3.35 3.45
N ILE A 169 -3.26 -4.14 2.90
CA ILE A 169 -2.07 -4.62 3.61
C ILE A 169 -0.94 -3.66 3.31
N ASP A 170 -0.25 -3.22 4.37
CA ASP A 170 1.04 -2.58 4.20
C ASP A 170 1.97 -3.57 3.51
N LYS A 171 2.47 -3.24 2.33
CA LYS A 171 3.64 -3.92 1.82
C LYS A 171 4.75 -3.59 2.82
N LEU A 172 4.93 -4.41 3.81
CA LEU A 172 6.22 -4.56 4.44
C LEU A 172 7.16 -4.70 3.28
N ILE A 173 8.13 -3.76 3.14
CA ILE A 173 9.12 -3.74 2.07
C ILE A 173 9.33 -5.19 1.69
N LYS A 174 8.85 -5.54 0.49
CA LYS A 174 8.93 -6.93 0.06
C LYS A 174 10.39 -7.25 0.23
N MET A 175 10.67 -8.33 0.93
CA MET A 175 12.02 -8.89 1.08
C MET A 175 12.66 -9.23 -0.29
N GLU A 176 12.36 -8.47 -1.35
CA GLU A 176 13.01 -8.57 -2.65
C GLU A 176 14.41 -7.96 -2.64
N ASP A 177 14.72 -7.11 -1.64
CA ASP A 177 16.07 -6.60 -1.39
C ASP A 177 16.70 -7.21 -0.12
N VAL A 178 16.03 -8.12 0.56
CA VAL A 178 16.61 -8.90 1.64
C VAL A 178 17.24 -10.13 1.00
N THR A 179 18.42 -9.93 0.44
CA THR A 179 19.26 -11.04 0.02
C THR A 179 19.67 -11.84 1.25
N VAL A 180 20.05 -13.09 1.06
CA VAL A 180 20.62 -13.92 2.15
C VAL A 180 21.77 -13.16 2.83
N GLU A 181 22.51 -12.34 2.07
CA GLU A 181 23.60 -11.47 2.57
C GLU A 181 23.10 -10.36 3.49
N THR A 182 21.96 -9.71 3.19
CA THR A 182 21.40 -8.65 4.06
C THR A 182 20.82 -9.20 5.35
N ILE A 183 20.19 -10.38 5.32
CA ILE A 183 19.76 -11.10 6.54
C ILE A 183 21.01 -11.49 7.34
N ALA A 184 22.01 -12.05 6.68
CA ALA A 184 23.27 -12.46 7.31
C ALA A 184 23.96 -11.28 8.00
N ALA A 185 24.01 -10.11 7.36
CA ALA A 185 24.58 -8.91 7.96
C ALA A 185 23.77 -8.44 9.18
N ALA A 186 22.44 -8.40 9.07
CA ALA A 186 21.57 -8.03 10.19
C ALA A 186 21.67 -8.99 11.38
N VAL A 187 21.81 -10.30 11.13
CA VAL A 187 22.03 -11.30 12.17
C VAL A 187 23.36 -11.10 12.85
N ARG A 188 24.44 -10.80 12.11
CA ARG A 188 25.77 -10.49 12.66
C ARG A 188 25.77 -9.25 13.55
N ASP A 189 25.00 -8.21 13.15
CA ASP A 189 24.90 -6.95 13.90
C ASP A 189 24.08 -7.08 15.20
N VAL A 190 23.15 -8.01 15.27
CA VAL A 190 22.24 -8.19 16.41
C VAL A 190 22.70 -9.27 17.38
N LEU A 191 23.35 -10.34 16.89
CA LEU A 191 23.84 -11.42 17.73
C LEU A 191 25.20 -11.10 18.32
N GLU A 192 25.24 -10.68 19.58
CA GLU A 192 26.46 -10.47 20.32
C GLU A 192 26.99 -11.80 20.87
N PRO A 193 28.23 -12.20 20.58
CA PRO A 193 28.84 -13.37 21.20
C PRO A 193 29.01 -13.17 22.71
N VAL A 194 28.72 -14.20 23.48
CA VAL A 194 28.91 -14.19 24.95
C VAL A 194 30.40 -14.22 25.31
N SER A 195 31.24 -14.85 24.47
CA SER A 195 32.70 -14.98 24.67
C SER A 195 33.41 -15.29 23.35
N PHE A 196 34.71 -15.37 23.37
CA PHE A 196 35.56 -15.75 22.26
C PHE A 196 36.57 -16.84 22.65
N LEU A 197 36.80 -17.81 21.77
CA LEU A 197 37.83 -18.81 21.88
C LEU A 197 38.74 -18.73 20.66
N ASP A 198 40.01 -18.42 20.85
CA ASP A 198 41.02 -18.21 19.76
C ASP A 198 40.52 -17.24 18.67
N GLY A 199 39.84 -16.15 19.11
CA GLY A 199 39.25 -15.13 18.20
C GLY A 199 37.95 -15.54 17.55
N LYS A 200 37.38 -16.72 17.83
CA LYS A 200 36.14 -17.20 17.28
C LYS A 200 34.95 -16.94 18.23
N PRO A 201 33.79 -16.53 17.74
CA PRO A 201 32.67 -16.18 18.57
C PRO A 201 32.02 -17.42 19.20
N LEU A 202 31.61 -17.29 20.47
CA LEU A 202 30.90 -18.29 21.25
C LEU A 202 29.55 -17.73 21.72
N PHE A 203 28.52 -18.53 21.62
CA PHE A 203 27.15 -18.18 21.96
C PHE A 203 26.63 -19.00 23.14
N GLY A 204 25.71 -18.43 23.91
CA GLY A 204 25.13 -19.10 25.06
C GLY A 204 24.15 -20.22 24.69
N THR A 205 23.57 -20.17 23.52
CA THR A 205 22.58 -21.16 23.06
C THR A 205 22.92 -21.78 21.70
N PRO A 206 22.47 -23.03 21.44
CA PRO A 206 22.59 -23.66 20.13
C PRO A 206 21.88 -22.87 19.02
N LEU A 207 20.79 -22.18 19.35
CA LEU A 207 20.01 -21.42 18.38
C LEU A 207 20.79 -20.22 17.87
N GLU A 208 21.38 -19.43 18.75
CA GLU A 208 22.22 -18.28 18.39
C GLU A 208 23.41 -18.70 17.54
N ALA A 209 24.08 -19.78 17.91
CA ALA A 209 25.21 -20.32 17.17
C ALA A 209 24.80 -20.81 15.77
N ASN A 210 23.62 -21.44 15.63
CA ASN A 210 23.09 -21.85 14.32
C ASN A 210 22.73 -20.65 13.45
N LEU A 211 22.07 -19.63 14.01
CA LEU A 211 21.74 -18.41 13.27
C LEU A 211 23.00 -17.70 12.77
N MET A 212 24.04 -17.65 13.60
CA MET A 212 25.32 -17.10 13.19
C MET A 212 26.01 -17.98 12.13
N ALA A 213 25.91 -19.33 12.23
CA ALA A 213 26.43 -20.24 11.23
C ALA A 213 25.82 -20.01 9.85
N GLU A 214 24.49 -19.90 9.78
CA GLU A 214 23.76 -19.58 8.55
C GLU A 214 24.18 -18.22 8.00
N ALA A 215 24.32 -17.20 8.87
CA ALA A 215 24.79 -15.88 8.49
C ALA A 215 26.23 -15.85 7.97
N LEU A 216 27.07 -16.75 8.41
CA LEU A 216 28.45 -16.94 7.93
C LEU A 216 28.53 -17.84 6.69
N GLY A 217 27.44 -18.49 6.28
CA GLY A 217 27.41 -19.39 5.13
C GLY A 217 27.84 -20.83 5.43
N CYS A 218 27.73 -21.27 6.70
CA CYS A 218 27.93 -22.67 7.10
C CYS A 218 26.70 -23.21 7.84
N GLU A 219 26.71 -24.48 8.25
CA GLU A 219 25.60 -25.11 8.95
C GLU A 219 26.00 -25.67 10.30
N GLY A 220 25.05 -25.62 11.25
CA GLY A 220 25.17 -26.26 12.54
C GLY A 220 26.09 -25.53 13.50
N HIS A 221 26.42 -26.20 14.60
CA HIS A 221 27.28 -25.70 15.66
C HIS A 221 28.04 -26.86 16.30
N HIS A 222 29.11 -26.54 17.05
CA HIS A 222 29.79 -27.46 17.94
C HIS A 222 29.98 -26.87 19.32
N LYS A 223 30.20 -27.76 20.32
CA LYS A 223 30.24 -27.38 21.75
C LYS A 223 31.66 -27.18 22.23
N HIS A 224 31.84 -26.20 23.12
CA HIS A 224 33.02 -25.99 23.92
C HIS A 224 32.62 -25.88 25.37
N GLU A 225 33.44 -26.43 26.27
CA GLU A 225 33.29 -26.27 27.70
C GLU A 225 34.39 -25.31 28.20
N ILE A 226 33.98 -24.15 28.70
CA ILE A 226 34.86 -23.09 29.17
C ILE A 226 34.46 -22.75 30.62
N ASN A 227 35.39 -22.92 31.54
CA ASN A 227 35.19 -22.67 32.97
C ASN A 227 33.96 -23.41 33.59
N GLY A 228 33.60 -24.60 33.05
CA GLY A 228 32.46 -25.40 33.49
C GLY A 228 31.12 -25.02 32.89
N GLU A 229 31.10 -24.08 31.95
CA GLU A 229 29.92 -23.70 31.17
C GLU A 229 30.03 -24.21 29.74
N VAL A 230 28.90 -24.71 29.19
CA VAL A 230 28.82 -25.18 27.81
C VAL A 230 28.44 -24.01 26.91
N MET A 231 29.31 -23.70 25.96
CA MET A 231 29.09 -22.67 24.93
C MET A 231 29.09 -23.28 23.53
N TYR A 232 28.51 -22.57 22.57
CA TYR A 232 28.28 -23.06 21.23
C TYR A 232 29.00 -22.18 20.21
N MET A 233 29.82 -22.78 19.35
CA MET A 233 30.52 -22.12 18.27
C MET A 233 29.80 -22.39 16.94
N PRO A 234 29.62 -21.38 16.06
CA PRO A 234 29.04 -21.58 14.74
C PRO A 234 29.82 -22.58 13.90
N CYS A 235 29.14 -23.20 12.91
CA CYS A 235 29.61 -24.25 12.03
C CYS A 235 29.85 -25.58 12.81
N ARG A 236 29.94 -26.68 12.09
CA ARG A 236 30.13 -28.02 12.70
C ARG A 236 31.53 -28.25 13.22
N THR A 237 32.54 -27.51 12.67
CA THR A 237 33.94 -27.64 13.03
C THR A 237 34.67 -26.30 12.91
N HIS A 238 35.82 -26.19 13.60
CA HIS A 238 36.72 -25.06 13.43
C HIS A 238 37.19 -24.89 11.97
N ALA A 239 37.45 -26.00 11.28
CA ALA A 239 37.95 -25.97 9.90
C ALA A 239 36.95 -25.37 8.90
N GLU A 240 35.63 -25.45 9.20
CA GLU A 240 34.60 -24.79 8.42
C GLU A 240 34.50 -23.30 8.76
N LEU A 241 34.69 -22.92 10.03
CA LEU A 241 34.59 -21.55 10.49
C LEU A 241 35.79 -20.67 10.12
N ASP A 242 37.03 -21.21 10.21
CA ASP A 242 38.27 -20.46 10.01
C ASP A 242 38.32 -19.67 8.69
N PRO A 243 37.99 -20.24 7.52
CA PRO A 243 38.05 -19.49 6.26
C PRO A 243 36.95 -18.42 6.16
N LEU A 244 35.84 -18.56 6.89
CA LEU A 244 34.73 -17.62 6.85
C LEU A 244 35.04 -16.33 7.65
N LEU A 245 35.79 -16.46 8.75
CA LEU A 245 36.21 -15.32 9.56
C LEU A 245 37.48 -14.62 8.98
N ALA A 246 38.22 -15.25 8.11
CA ALA A 246 39.40 -14.68 7.50
C ALA A 246 39.12 -13.72 6.32
N ASN A 247 37.85 -13.68 5.86
CA ASN A 247 37.42 -12.84 4.73
C ASN A 247 36.68 -11.57 5.19
N GLU A 248 36.63 -11.30 6.49
CA GLU A 248 36.18 -10.02 7.09
C GLU A 248 37.43 -9.17 7.42
#